data_1ef60c52604bcd7cc881bc6cddf70e39
#
_entry.id   1ef60c52604bcd7cc881bc6cddf70e39
#
_cell.length_a   1.000
_cell.length_b   1.000
_cell.length_c   1.000
_cell.angle_alpha   90.00
_cell.angle_beta   90.00
_cell.angle_gamma   90.00
#
_symmetry.space_group_name_H-M   'P 1'
#
loop_
_entity.id
_entity.type
_entity.pdbx_description
1 polymer ?
#
loop_
_entity_poly.entity_id
_entity_poly.type
_entity_poly.pdbx_seq_one_letter_code
_entity_poly.pdbx_strand_id
1 'polypeptide(L)'
;MFKQMSGKRIVTTVAALGLVPLLAMGEAQETQGELPTYVATSGVSGTITSIGSDTMNNLMTLWGEEFSGFYPSVKTSVEGKGSSTAPPALIEGQSNFGPMSRAMKSSELDKFEAEFGYKPTAIRTGIDALAVYVHKDCPLDEISIEQITEVFSVVGEDMTWGDLGVTDRAYRTRKINIYGRNSASGTYGYFKKVGLQGNDYKASVKEQPGSSAVVQGVTTDKYGIGYSGLGYKTAGVKALAVSLEEGDEAFDANAENALSGDYPIARFLYLYVNADPETGLSDPLRSEFVKLIFSKQGQEVVAKDGYFPVPASVAREDFETLKIDVDF
;
A
#
# COMPACT_ATOMS: atom_id res chain seq x y z
N MET A 1 -6.60 -70.92 -2.88
CA MET A 1 -6.92 -70.67 -1.46
C MET A 1 -6.81 -69.17 -1.23
N PHE A 2 -7.91 -68.45 -1.42
CA PHE A 2 -7.98 -67.00 -1.32
C PHE A 2 -8.22 -66.59 0.13
N LYS A 3 -7.40 -65.63 0.62
CA LYS A 3 -7.61 -65.02 1.90
C LYS A 3 -7.89 -63.54 1.68
N GLN A 4 -9.17 -63.14 1.82
CA GLN A 4 -9.65 -61.78 1.88
C GLN A 4 -9.08 -61.06 3.10
N MET A 5 -8.52 -59.88 2.87
CA MET A 5 -8.24 -58.94 3.94
C MET A 5 -9.21 -57.75 3.87
N SER A 6 -10.00 -57.72 4.92
CA SER A 6 -11.03 -56.71 5.21
C SER A 6 -10.41 -55.35 5.47
N GLY A 7 -10.74 -54.34 4.65
CA GLY A 7 -10.40 -52.94 4.91
C GLY A 7 -11.39 -52.30 5.89
N LYS A 8 -10.88 -51.86 7.03
CA LYS A 8 -11.61 -51.02 7.98
C LYS A 8 -11.78 -49.61 7.42
N ARG A 9 -13.00 -49.21 7.10
CA ARG A 9 -13.38 -47.82 6.87
C ARG A 9 -13.34 -47.06 8.20
N ILE A 10 -12.46 -46.05 8.26
CA ILE A 10 -12.51 -45.06 9.34
C ILE A 10 -13.58 -44.05 8.95
N VAL A 11 -14.64 -44.00 9.74
CA VAL A 11 -15.68 -42.97 9.66
C VAL A 11 -15.21 -41.79 10.45
N THR A 12 -14.78 -40.74 9.75
CA THR A 12 -14.45 -39.44 10.38
C THR A 12 -15.78 -38.70 10.58
N THR A 13 -16.16 -38.50 11.82
CA THR A 13 -17.32 -37.72 12.22
C THR A 13 -17.03 -36.26 11.94
N VAL A 14 -17.72 -35.69 10.95
CA VAL A 14 -17.73 -34.24 10.70
C VAL A 14 -18.64 -33.62 11.76
N ALA A 15 -18.07 -32.85 12.65
CA ALA A 15 -18.78 -32.04 13.61
C ALA A 15 -19.52 -30.92 12.84
N ALA A 16 -20.83 -30.89 12.94
CA ALA A 16 -21.66 -29.82 12.43
C ALA A 16 -21.35 -28.51 13.17
N LEU A 17 -20.65 -27.60 12.51
CA LEU A 17 -20.62 -26.20 12.93
C LEU A 17 -21.96 -25.57 12.58
N GLY A 18 -22.57 -24.98 13.60
CA GLY A 18 -23.91 -24.42 13.53
C GLY A 18 -24.09 -23.35 12.47
N LEU A 19 -25.21 -23.41 11.77
CA LEU A 19 -25.76 -22.31 10.99
C LEU A 19 -25.88 -21.07 11.89
N VAL A 20 -25.06 -20.08 11.68
CA VAL A 20 -25.33 -18.72 12.15
C VAL A 20 -26.40 -18.14 11.20
N PRO A 21 -27.52 -17.62 11.72
CA PRO A 21 -28.60 -17.17 10.85
C PRO A 21 -28.14 -15.95 10.03
N LEU A 22 -28.44 -16.00 8.75
CA LEU A 22 -28.21 -15.00 7.69
C LEU A 22 -28.98 -13.66 7.90
N LEU A 23 -29.39 -13.36 9.13
CA LEU A 23 -30.18 -12.17 9.48
C LEU A 23 -29.33 -11.02 10.10
N ALA A 24 -28.01 -11.19 10.28
CA ALA A 24 -27.15 -10.17 10.85
C ALA A 24 -26.37 -9.34 9.80
N MET A 25 -26.54 -9.60 8.50
CA MET A 25 -25.84 -8.86 7.43
C MET A 25 -26.58 -7.61 6.93
N GLY A 26 -27.78 -7.33 7.46
CA GLY A 26 -28.58 -6.17 7.05
C GLY A 26 -28.35 -4.89 7.84
N GLU A 27 -27.65 -4.94 8.99
CA GLU A 27 -27.50 -3.75 9.87
C GLU A 27 -26.08 -3.15 9.88
N ALA A 28 -25.09 -3.78 9.23
CA ALA A 28 -23.71 -3.27 9.18
C ALA A 28 -23.48 -2.23 8.07
N GLN A 29 -24.46 -1.93 7.24
CA GLN A 29 -24.31 -1.03 6.08
C GLN A 29 -24.85 0.40 6.33
N GLU A 30 -25.44 0.69 7.49
CA GLU A 30 -26.07 1.99 7.80
C GLU A 30 -25.20 2.98 8.61
N THR A 31 -23.92 2.70 8.92
CA THR A 31 -23.08 3.60 9.71
C THR A 31 -21.71 3.93 9.10
N GLN A 32 -21.57 3.89 7.79
CA GLN A 32 -20.45 4.59 7.15
C GLN A 32 -20.81 6.08 7.07
N GLY A 33 -20.59 6.81 8.18
CA GLY A 33 -20.72 8.26 8.19
C GLY A 33 -19.87 8.88 7.09
N GLU A 34 -20.35 10.00 6.51
CA GLU A 34 -19.55 10.75 5.55
C GLU A 34 -18.36 11.41 6.28
N LEU A 35 -17.22 11.51 5.59
CA LEU A 35 -16.09 12.29 6.11
C LEU A 35 -16.48 13.77 6.25
N PRO A 36 -15.99 14.48 7.30
CA PRO A 36 -16.32 15.88 7.52
C PRO A 36 -15.74 16.75 6.41
N THR A 37 -16.38 17.90 6.16
CA THR A 37 -15.78 18.95 5.35
C THR A 37 -14.78 19.72 6.21
N TYR A 38 -13.55 19.89 5.72
CA TYR A 38 -12.54 20.65 6.44
C TYR A 38 -12.90 22.14 6.49
N VAL A 39 -12.83 22.71 7.66
CA VAL A 39 -13.01 24.16 7.92
C VAL A 39 -11.78 24.67 8.65
N ALA A 40 -11.12 25.67 8.08
CA ALA A 40 -9.92 26.24 8.66
C ALA A 40 -10.19 26.94 10.01
N THR A 41 -9.28 26.78 10.95
CA THR A 41 -9.28 27.47 12.25
C THR A 41 -8.21 28.57 12.28
N SER A 42 -8.28 29.47 13.27
CA SER A 42 -7.26 30.51 13.45
C SER A 42 -6.03 30.00 14.20
N GLY A 43 -4.89 30.67 14.05
CA GLY A 43 -3.69 30.42 14.84
C GLY A 43 -2.77 29.31 14.33
N VAL A 44 -3.02 28.79 13.12
CA VAL A 44 -2.18 27.76 12.50
C VAL A 44 -1.07 28.42 11.67
N SER A 45 0.17 28.11 11.97
CA SER A 45 1.34 28.62 11.28
C SER A 45 2.55 27.69 11.50
N GLY A 46 3.57 27.80 10.66
CA GLY A 46 4.79 27.01 10.79
C GLY A 46 5.19 26.31 9.50
N THR A 47 5.90 25.18 9.63
CA THR A 47 6.37 24.40 8.49
C THR A 47 5.97 22.93 8.68
N ILE A 48 5.27 22.38 7.71
CA ILE A 48 5.07 20.91 7.58
C ILE A 48 6.31 20.33 6.89
N THR A 49 7.02 19.47 7.59
CA THR A 49 8.15 18.71 7.05
C THR A 49 7.77 17.24 6.96
N SER A 50 8.02 16.63 5.80
CA SER A 50 7.70 15.24 5.50
C SER A 50 8.89 14.56 4.85
N ILE A 51 9.44 13.53 5.50
CA ILE A 51 10.55 12.72 4.98
C ILE A 51 10.15 11.25 5.04
N GLY A 52 10.16 10.56 3.89
CA GLY A 52 9.80 9.14 3.88
C GLY A 52 9.51 8.56 2.51
N SER A 53 8.35 7.94 2.36
CA SER A 53 7.96 7.16 1.19
C SER A 53 7.95 7.97 -0.11
N ASP A 54 8.70 7.53 -1.11
CA ASP A 54 8.58 8.03 -2.49
C ASP A 54 7.18 7.73 -3.08
N THR A 55 6.58 6.59 -2.75
CA THR A 55 5.21 6.25 -3.18
C THR A 55 4.21 7.35 -2.79
N MET A 56 4.36 7.94 -1.61
CA MET A 56 3.48 8.99 -1.09
C MET A 56 4.00 10.41 -1.37
N ASN A 57 5.09 10.57 -2.10
CA ASN A 57 5.71 11.88 -2.29
C ASN A 57 4.78 12.89 -2.97
N ASN A 58 4.11 12.46 -4.03
CA ASN A 58 3.14 13.30 -4.73
C ASN A 58 1.91 13.59 -3.85
N LEU A 59 1.38 12.58 -3.17
CA LEU A 59 0.24 12.71 -2.26
C LEU A 59 0.52 13.71 -1.12
N MET A 60 1.69 13.62 -0.48
CA MET A 60 2.11 14.57 0.56
C MET A 60 2.27 16.00 0.01
N THR A 61 2.74 16.15 -1.22
CA THR A 61 2.86 17.45 -1.89
C THR A 61 1.47 18.05 -2.15
N LEU A 62 0.54 17.28 -2.70
CA LEU A 62 -0.83 17.72 -2.98
C LEU A 62 -1.59 18.10 -1.69
N TRP A 63 -1.46 17.33 -0.61
CA TRP A 63 -2.02 17.71 0.69
C TRP A 63 -1.40 19.00 1.23
N GLY A 64 -0.08 19.17 1.05
CA GLY A 64 0.62 20.39 1.44
C GLY A 64 0.15 21.62 0.65
N GLU A 65 -0.11 21.47 -0.64
CA GLU A 65 -0.68 22.52 -1.50
C GLU A 65 -2.10 22.87 -1.07
N GLU A 66 -2.95 21.85 -0.85
CA GLU A 66 -4.33 22.06 -0.36
C GLU A 66 -4.33 22.76 1.00
N PHE A 67 -3.47 22.33 1.93
CA PHE A 67 -3.34 22.94 3.26
C PHE A 67 -2.85 24.40 3.20
N SER A 68 -1.93 24.68 2.29
CA SER A 68 -1.44 26.06 2.06
C SER A 68 -2.52 26.98 1.47
N GLY A 69 -3.52 26.41 0.79
CA GLY A 69 -4.71 27.14 0.35
C GLY A 69 -5.55 27.67 1.53
N PHE A 70 -5.65 26.90 2.62
CA PHE A 70 -6.30 27.33 3.86
C PHE A 70 -5.40 28.21 4.73
N TYR A 71 -4.09 27.96 4.72
CA TYR A 71 -3.09 28.62 5.58
C TYR A 71 -1.91 29.15 4.77
N PRO A 72 -2.04 30.31 4.11
CA PRO A 72 -0.99 30.84 3.23
C PRO A 72 0.37 31.12 3.89
N SER A 73 0.41 31.21 5.23
CA SER A 73 1.66 31.38 5.99
C SER A 73 2.38 30.06 6.29
N VAL A 74 1.71 28.91 6.10
CA VAL A 74 2.31 27.60 6.31
C VAL A 74 3.16 27.22 5.11
N LYS A 75 4.36 26.72 5.37
CA LYS A 75 5.27 26.15 4.36
C LYS A 75 5.22 24.64 4.43
N THR A 76 5.41 23.99 3.29
CA THR A 76 5.56 22.53 3.21
C THR A 76 6.89 22.17 2.57
N SER A 77 7.54 21.14 3.12
CA SER A 77 8.77 20.55 2.59
C SER A 77 8.60 19.03 2.56
N VAL A 78 8.69 18.44 1.37
CA VAL A 78 8.44 17.01 1.15
C VAL A 78 9.66 16.36 0.52
N GLU A 79 10.15 15.26 1.13
CA GLU A 79 11.28 14.48 0.62
C GLU A 79 10.92 12.99 0.53
N GLY A 80 10.78 12.48 -0.69
CA GLY A 80 10.44 11.08 -0.99
C GLY A 80 11.67 10.20 -1.20
N LYS A 81 12.44 9.93 -0.14
CA LYS A 81 13.69 9.13 -0.22
C LYS A 81 13.51 7.62 0.09
N GLY A 82 12.29 7.21 0.35
CA GLY A 82 11.93 5.83 0.73
C GLY A 82 11.51 5.71 2.18
N SER A 83 10.60 4.77 2.46
CA SER A 83 10.00 4.60 3.80
C SER A 83 11.02 4.39 4.91
N SER A 84 12.19 3.84 4.61
CA SER A 84 13.24 3.61 5.62
C SER A 84 13.87 4.89 6.15
N THR A 85 13.63 6.06 5.51
CA THR A 85 14.13 7.36 5.98
C THR A 85 13.18 8.04 6.96
N ALA A 86 11.92 7.60 7.04
CA ALA A 86 10.93 8.19 7.94
C ALA A 86 11.24 7.98 9.43
N PRO A 87 11.55 6.75 9.92
CA PRO A 87 11.82 6.54 11.34
C PRO A 87 12.97 7.40 11.89
N PRO A 88 14.18 7.45 11.29
CA PRO A 88 15.25 8.29 11.79
C PRO A 88 14.90 9.79 11.73
N ALA A 89 14.22 10.25 10.66
CA ALA A 89 13.83 11.66 10.55
C ALA A 89 12.82 12.10 11.61
N LEU A 90 11.90 11.21 12.01
CA LEU A 90 10.98 11.46 13.14
C LEU A 90 11.72 11.46 14.49
N ILE A 91 12.64 10.51 14.70
CA ILE A 91 13.44 10.41 15.95
C ILE A 91 14.32 11.63 16.12
N GLU A 92 14.97 12.10 15.05
CA GLU A 92 15.86 13.26 15.06
C GLU A 92 15.12 14.61 15.01
N GLY A 93 13.79 14.61 14.94
CA GLY A 93 12.97 15.81 14.84
C GLY A 93 13.13 16.57 13.51
N GLN A 94 13.70 15.93 12.48
CA GLN A 94 13.87 16.52 11.15
C GLN A 94 12.56 16.57 10.35
N SER A 95 11.58 15.73 10.69
CA SER A 95 10.25 15.78 10.08
C SER A 95 9.12 15.70 11.10
N ASN A 96 8.01 16.36 10.77
CA ASN A 96 6.76 16.29 11.54
C ASN A 96 5.99 15.01 11.22
N PHE A 97 6.12 14.56 9.97
CA PHE A 97 5.39 13.42 9.43
C PHE A 97 6.34 12.47 8.70
N GLY A 98 6.15 11.17 8.93
CA GLY A 98 6.90 10.10 8.28
C GLY A 98 5.98 9.26 7.39
N PRO A 99 5.78 9.62 6.10
CA PRO A 99 4.99 8.80 5.19
C PRO A 99 5.69 7.47 4.91
N MET A 100 4.93 6.38 4.98
CA MET A 100 5.43 5.04 4.74
C MET A 100 4.45 4.20 3.94
N SER A 101 4.93 3.52 2.91
CA SER A 101 4.18 2.58 2.09
C SER A 101 4.34 1.11 2.56
N ARG A 102 4.61 0.94 3.84
CA ARG A 102 4.60 -0.28 4.66
C ARG A 102 4.48 0.09 6.12
N ALA A 103 4.07 -0.84 6.95
CA ALA A 103 4.21 -0.65 8.39
C ALA A 103 5.70 -0.51 8.79
N MET A 104 5.98 0.23 9.86
CA MET A 104 7.30 0.24 10.49
C MET A 104 7.70 -1.18 10.92
N LYS A 105 8.98 -1.50 10.76
CA LYS A 105 9.55 -2.75 11.28
C LYS A 105 9.65 -2.67 12.80
N SER A 106 9.65 -3.82 13.48
CA SER A 106 9.81 -3.86 14.93
C SER A 106 11.06 -3.09 15.39
N SER A 107 12.20 -3.28 14.70
CA SER A 107 13.45 -2.57 15.02
C SER A 107 13.39 -1.05 14.80
N GLU A 108 12.49 -0.55 13.94
CA GLU A 108 12.26 0.89 13.75
C GLU A 108 11.38 1.44 14.89
N LEU A 109 10.36 0.67 15.30
CA LEU A 109 9.50 0.98 16.45
C LEU A 109 10.30 0.99 17.75
N ASP A 110 11.15 -0.02 17.98
CA ASP A 110 11.98 -0.15 19.18
C ASP A 110 12.95 1.04 19.34
N LYS A 111 13.52 1.52 18.23
CA LYS A 111 14.41 2.70 18.26
C LYS A 111 13.64 3.98 18.61
N PHE A 112 12.44 4.15 18.08
CA PHE A 112 11.59 5.29 18.43
C PHE A 112 11.16 5.22 19.88
N GLU A 113 10.74 4.05 20.37
CA GLU A 113 10.33 3.83 21.75
C GLU A 113 11.50 4.04 22.73
N ALA A 114 12.72 3.69 22.35
CA ALA A 114 13.92 3.94 23.16
C ALA A 114 14.20 5.44 23.36
N GLU A 115 13.86 6.28 22.37
CA GLU A 115 14.06 7.74 22.44
C GLU A 115 12.94 8.44 23.20
N PHE A 116 11.67 8.05 22.95
CA PHE A 116 10.52 8.80 23.46
C PHE A 116 9.77 8.12 24.61
N GLY A 117 10.06 6.83 24.88
CA GLY A 117 9.35 6.06 25.90
C GLY A 117 8.01 5.47 25.42
N TYR A 118 7.62 5.73 24.16
CA TYR A 118 6.41 5.22 23.51
C TYR A 118 6.62 5.06 22.01
N LYS A 119 5.74 4.30 21.36
CA LYS A 119 5.80 4.05 19.91
C LYS A 119 5.18 5.22 19.12
N PRO A 120 5.67 5.48 17.87
CA PRO A 120 5.02 6.47 17.02
C PRO A 120 3.62 6.01 16.63
N THR A 121 2.70 6.95 16.49
CA THR A 121 1.35 6.63 16.00
C THR A 121 1.34 6.51 14.48
N ALA A 122 0.76 5.42 13.99
CA ALA A 122 0.51 5.20 12.56
C ALA A 122 -0.92 5.59 12.24
N ILE A 123 -1.13 6.48 11.27
CA ILE A 123 -2.45 6.78 10.71
C ILE A 123 -2.56 6.26 9.29
N ARG A 124 -3.73 5.72 8.93
CA ARG A 124 -4.02 5.05 7.66
C ARG A 124 -4.66 6.05 6.71
N THR A 125 -3.87 6.65 5.84
CA THR A 125 -4.28 7.84 5.08
C THR A 125 -4.83 7.57 3.69
N GLY A 126 -4.66 6.38 3.17
CA GLY A 126 -5.15 5.94 1.86
C GLY A 126 -4.88 4.47 1.65
N ILE A 127 -5.47 3.91 0.59
CA ILE A 127 -5.28 2.51 0.19
C ILE A 127 -4.65 2.47 -1.20
N ASP A 128 -3.58 1.71 -1.35
CA ASP A 128 -2.87 1.47 -2.59
C ASP A 128 -3.06 0.02 -3.00
N ALA A 129 -3.67 -0.22 -4.17
CA ALA A 129 -3.58 -1.51 -4.84
C ALA A 129 -2.23 -1.52 -5.58
N LEU A 130 -1.19 -2.09 -4.94
CA LEU A 130 0.14 -2.15 -5.53
C LEU A 130 0.11 -2.93 -6.84
N ALA A 131 0.32 -2.23 -7.97
CA ALA A 131 0.14 -2.82 -9.28
C ALA A 131 1.40 -3.52 -9.80
N VAL A 132 1.21 -4.64 -10.46
CA VAL A 132 2.21 -5.27 -11.33
C VAL A 132 1.98 -4.75 -12.75
N TYR A 133 2.97 -4.05 -13.27
CA TYR A 133 2.91 -3.38 -14.58
C TYR A 133 3.66 -4.14 -15.65
N VAL A 134 3.06 -4.19 -16.82
CA VAL A 134 3.69 -4.58 -18.07
C VAL A 134 3.54 -3.48 -19.12
N HIS A 135 4.34 -3.52 -20.18
CA HIS A 135 4.15 -2.61 -21.31
C HIS A 135 2.71 -2.70 -21.84
N LYS A 136 2.12 -1.57 -22.25
CA LYS A 136 0.72 -1.50 -22.71
C LYS A 136 0.34 -2.50 -23.80
N ASP A 137 1.30 -2.89 -24.64
CA ASP A 137 1.09 -3.84 -25.76
C ASP A 137 1.43 -5.30 -25.38
N CYS A 138 1.76 -5.58 -24.12
CA CYS A 138 1.99 -6.94 -23.63
C CYS A 138 0.66 -7.73 -23.67
N PRO A 139 0.64 -8.96 -24.22
CA PRO A 139 -0.61 -9.73 -24.30
C PRO A 139 -1.02 -10.42 -22.99
N LEU A 140 -0.19 -10.39 -21.95
CA LEU A 140 -0.55 -10.94 -20.63
C LEU A 140 -1.53 -9.99 -19.92
N ASP A 141 -2.65 -10.52 -19.41
CA ASP A 141 -3.68 -9.72 -18.72
C ASP A 141 -3.76 -10.00 -17.22
N GLU A 142 -3.28 -11.15 -16.77
CA GLU A 142 -3.31 -11.60 -15.39
C GLU A 142 -2.03 -12.32 -14.98
N ILE A 143 -1.75 -12.37 -13.67
CA ILE A 143 -0.59 -13.05 -13.10
C ILE A 143 -0.93 -13.52 -11.68
N SER A 144 -0.47 -14.72 -11.26
CA SER A 144 -0.63 -15.18 -9.88
C SER A 144 0.52 -14.71 -8.98
N ILE A 145 0.29 -14.75 -7.64
CA ILE A 145 1.35 -14.50 -6.65
C ILE A 145 2.49 -15.52 -6.80
N GLU A 146 2.19 -16.76 -7.17
CA GLU A 146 3.20 -17.77 -7.44
C GLU A 146 4.08 -17.36 -8.63
N GLN A 147 3.48 -16.98 -9.76
CA GLN A 147 4.20 -16.51 -10.94
C GLN A 147 4.99 -15.21 -10.65
N ILE A 148 4.42 -14.27 -9.87
CA ILE A 148 5.16 -13.09 -9.39
C ILE A 148 6.40 -13.52 -8.60
N THR A 149 6.26 -14.48 -7.69
CA THR A 149 7.38 -15.01 -6.92
C THR A 149 8.44 -15.62 -7.83
N GLU A 150 8.06 -16.41 -8.82
CA GLU A 150 8.99 -17.02 -9.79
C GLU A 150 9.70 -15.98 -10.66
N VAL A 151 8.98 -14.96 -11.14
CA VAL A 151 9.56 -13.90 -11.98
C VAL A 151 10.58 -13.06 -11.21
N PHE A 152 10.23 -12.60 -10.00
CA PHE A 152 11.00 -11.57 -9.31
C PHE A 152 12.00 -12.11 -8.28
N SER A 153 11.81 -13.34 -7.76
CA SER A 153 12.63 -13.85 -6.65
C SER A 153 13.65 -14.92 -7.06
N VAL A 154 14.63 -15.12 -6.16
CA VAL A 154 15.73 -16.08 -6.36
C VAL A 154 15.27 -17.55 -6.39
N VAL A 155 14.03 -17.86 -6.03
CA VAL A 155 13.51 -19.24 -6.08
C VAL A 155 13.08 -19.65 -7.49
N GLY A 156 12.78 -18.68 -8.38
CA GLY A 156 12.48 -18.95 -9.78
C GLY A 156 13.72 -18.83 -10.69
N GLU A 157 13.71 -19.52 -11.81
CA GLU A 157 14.73 -19.38 -12.87
C GLU A 157 14.49 -18.13 -13.72
N ASP A 158 15.45 -17.81 -14.60
CA ASP A 158 15.24 -16.78 -15.62
C ASP A 158 14.12 -17.21 -16.58
N MET A 159 13.08 -16.38 -16.69
CA MET A 159 11.87 -16.70 -17.44
C MET A 159 11.76 -15.91 -18.74
N THR A 160 11.05 -16.52 -19.69
CA THR A 160 10.53 -15.87 -20.88
C THR A 160 9.05 -15.57 -20.71
N TRP A 161 8.48 -14.73 -21.57
CA TRP A 161 7.04 -14.50 -21.59
C TRP A 161 6.22 -15.76 -21.93
N GLY A 162 6.82 -16.72 -22.63
CA GLY A 162 6.20 -18.01 -22.92
C GLY A 162 6.00 -18.88 -21.69
N ASP A 163 6.88 -18.76 -20.69
CA ASP A 163 6.77 -19.48 -19.41
C ASP A 163 5.60 -18.96 -18.56
N LEU A 164 5.13 -17.73 -18.83
CA LEU A 164 3.90 -17.16 -18.26
C LEU A 164 2.66 -17.42 -19.15
N GLY A 165 2.72 -18.38 -20.10
CA GLY A 165 1.59 -18.73 -20.94
C GLY A 165 1.38 -17.83 -22.17
N VAL A 166 2.23 -16.82 -22.42
CA VAL A 166 2.11 -15.95 -23.60
C VAL A 166 2.46 -16.70 -24.86
N THR A 167 1.50 -16.86 -25.78
CA THR A 167 1.65 -17.59 -27.05
C THR A 167 2.04 -16.71 -28.24
N ASP A 168 1.93 -15.37 -28.10
CA ASP A 168 2.29 -14.41 -29.15
C ASP A 168 3.74 -14.56 -29.58
N ARG A 169 3.97 -14.65 -30.90
CA ARG A 169 5.30 -14.92 -31.49
C ARG A 169 6.32 -13.81 -31.20
N ALA A 170 5.89 -12.57 -31.00
CA ALA A 170 6.76 -11.45 -30.70
C ALA A 170 7.24 -11.47 -29.24
N TYR A 171 6.55 -12.20 -28.35
CA TYR A 171 6.81 -12.24 -26.91
C TYR A 171 7.33 -13.58 -26.42
N ARG A 172 6.73 -14.72 -26.83
CA ARG A 172 6.90 -16.03 -26.17
C ARG A 172 8.33 -16.47 -25.89
N THR A 173 9.30 -16.10 -26.75
CA THR A 173 10.73 -16.46 -26.60
C THR A 173 11.58 -15.34 -26.02
N ARG A 174 10.96 -14.24 -25.65
CA ARG A 174 11.66 -13.06 -25.11
C ARG A 174 11.82 -13.19 -23.60
N LYS A 175 13.04 -12.94 -23.13
CA LYS A 175 13.30 -12.83 -21.69
C LYS A 175 12.49 -11.69 -21.07
N ILE A 176 12.03 -11.90 -19.87
CA ILE A 176 11.36 -10.88 -19.06
C ILE A 176 12.42 -9.96 -18.47
N ASN A 177 12.30 -8.67 -18.70
CA ASN A 177 13.14 -7.64 -18.08
C ASN A 177 12.43 -7.11 -16.82
N ILE A 178 13.06 -7.27 -15.67
CA ILE A 178 12.43 -7.04 -14.36
C ILE A 178 12.84 -5.68 -13.81
N TYR A 179 11.86 -4.84 -13.46
CA TYR A 179 12.05 -3.52 -12.85
C TYR A 179 11.48 -3.51 -11.43
N GLY A 180 12.28 -3.07 -10.46
CA GLY A 180 11.88 -3.02 -9.06
C GLY A 180 12.37 -1.75 -8.39
N ARG A 181 12.12 -1.66 -7.08
CA ARG A 181 12.56 -0.56 -6.22
C ARG A 181 13.83 -0.96 -5.47
N ASN A 182 14.58 0.01 -4.98
CA ASN A 182 15.70 -0.22 -4.08
C ASN A 182 15.24 -0.56 -2.64
N SER A 183 16.15 -1.04 -1.81
CA SER A 183 15.86 -1.51 -0.45
C SER A 183 15.42 -0.41 0.55
N ALA A 184 15.61 0.88 0.26
CA ALA A 184 15.08 1.99 1.06
C ALA A 184 13.57 2.15 0.90
N SER A 185 13.01 1.66 -0.21
CA SER A 185 11.59 1.74 -0.54
C SER A 185 10.74 0.86 0.37
N GLY A 186 9.64 1.43 0.90
CA GLY A 186 8.60 0.64 1.57
C GLY A 186 7.88 -0.31 0.61
N THR A 187 7.72 0.10 -0.66
CA THR A 187 7.14 -0.74 -1.71
C THR A 187 8.00 -1.98 -1.99
N TYR A 188 9.33 -1.83 -2.01
CA TYR A 188 10.24 -2.97 -2.06
C TYR A 188 9.98 -3.95 -0.90
N GLY A 189 9.94 -3.43 0.34
CA GLY A 189 9.74 -4.28 1.52
C GLY A 189 8.36 -4.95 1.58
N TYR A 190 7.32 -4.23 1.17
CA TYR A 190 5.96 -4.77 1.11
C TYR A 190 5.83 -5.85 0.01
N PHE A 191 6.30 -5.56 -1.21
CA PHE A 191 6.25 -6.52 -2.31
C PHE A 191 7.09 -7.77 -2.01
N LYS A 192 8.27 -7.62 -1.36
CA LYS A 192 9.03 -8.76 -0.87
C LYS A 192 8.20 -9.64 0.08
N LYS A 193 7.50 -9.02 1.03
CA LYS A 193 6.72 -9.74 2.05
C LYS A 193 5.51 -10.48 1.44
N VAL A 194 4.76 -9.82 0.58
CA VAL A 194 3.46 -10.31 0.07
C VAL A 194 3.61 -10.89 -1.33
N GLY A 195 4.16 -10.15 -2.27
CA GLY A 195 4.30 -10.56 -3.66
C GLY A 195 5.35 -11.65 -3.88
N LEU A 196 6.44 -11.64 -3.08
CA LEU A 196 7.49 -12.66 -3.16
C LEU A 196 7.43 -13.67 -2.00
N GLN A 197 6.36 -13.64 -1.21
CA GLN A 197 6.18 -14.55 -0.07
C GLN A 197 7.40 -14.58 0.89
N GLY A 198 8.10 -13.44 1.03
CA GLY A 198 9.28 -13.28 1.86
C GLY A 198 10.62 -13.62 1.21
N ASN A 199 10.63 -14.18 -0.01
CA ASN A 199 11.84 -14.56 -0.71
C ASN A 199 12.66 -13.33 -1.17
N ASP A 200 13.98 -13.52 -1.36
CA ASP A 200 14.86 -12.46 -1.86
C ASP A 200 14.66 -12.21 -3.37
N TYR A 201 14.89 -10.97 -3.78
CA TYR A 201 14.84 -10.60 -5.20
C TYR A 201 15.99 -11.21 -5.98
N LYS A 202 15.75 -11.51 -7.27
CA LYS A 202 16.82 -11.85 -8.24
C LYS A 202 17.80 -10.69 -8.38
N ALA A 203 19.07 -11.00 -8.58
CA ALA A 203 20.10 -10.00 -8.90
C ALA A 203 19.87 -9.31 -10.27
N SER A 204 19.06 -9.91 -11.14
CA SER A 204 18.67 -9.35 -12.45
C SER A 204 17.60 -8.26 -12.36
N VAL A 205 16.99 -8.02 -11.19
CA VAL A 205 16.03 -6.93 -10.99
C VAL A 205 16.75 -5.59 -11.16
N LYS A 206 16.28 -4.79 -12.12
CA LYS A 206 16.77 -3.44 -12.37
C LYS A 206 16.20 -2.49 -11.31
N GLU A 207 16.94 -2.26 -10.24
CA GLU A 207 16.53 -1.38 -9.15
C GLU A 207 16.37 0.07 -9.62
N GLN A 208 15.24 0.66 -9.30
CA GLN A 208 14.89 2.05 -9.62
C GLN A 208 14.80 2.89 -8.34
N PRO A 209 15.18 4.18 -8.40
CA PRO A 209 15.16 5.05 -7.23
C PRO A 209 13.73 5.41 -6.78
N GLY A 210 12.76 5.46 -7.70
CA GLY A 210 11.41 5.91 -7.45
C GLY A 210 10.34 5.14 -8.20
N SER A 211 9.10 5.36 -7.81
CA SER A 211 7.89 4.73 -8.38
C SER A 211 7.73 5.08 -9.86
N SER A 212 7.85 6.36 -10.20
CA SER A 212 7.79 6.83 -11.60
C SER A 212 8.90 6.26 -12.47
N ALA A 213 10.10 6.03 -11.92
CA ALA A 213 11.21 5.44 -12.67
C ALA A 213 10.95 3.97 -13.02
N VAL A 214 10.27 3.19 -12.16
CA VAL A 214 9.82 1.83 -12.49
C VAL A 214 8.84 1.87 -13.67
N VAL A 215 7.80 2.71 -13.57
CA VAL A 215 6.78 2.82 -14.61
C VAL A 215 7.39 3.29 -15.93
N GLN A 216 8.32 4.25 -15.90
CA GLN A 216 9.05 4.71 -17.09
C GLN A 216 9.91 3.59 -17.70
N GLY A 217 10.59 2.79 -16.87
CA GLY A 217 11.36 1.63 -17.31
C GLY A 217 10.50 0.64 -18.09
N VAL A 218 9.34 0.28 -17.55
CA VAL A 218 8.37 -0.62 -18.20
C VAL A 218 7.75 0.01 -19.45
N THR A 219 7.46 1.33 -19.42
CA THR A 219 6.91 2.05 -20.58
C THR A 219 7.85 2.01 -21.80
N THR A 220 9.17 2.05 -21.57
CA THR A 220 10.17 2.09 -22.63
C THR A 220 10.70 0.71 -23.02
N ASP A 221 10.38 -0.32 -22.26
CA ASP A 221 10.81 -1.69 -22.50
C ASP A 221 9.61 -2.60 -22.80
N LYS A 222 9.43 -2.93 -24.07
CA LYS A 222 8.33 -3.78 -24.54
C LYS A 222 8.23 -5.12 -23.79
N TYR A 223 9.35 -5.63 -23.27
CA TYR A 223 9.44 -6.90 -22.56
C TYR A 223 9.64 -6.70 -21.04
N GLY A 224 9.34 -5.50 -20.57
CA GLY A 224 9.46 -5.13 -19.17
C GLY A 224 8.26 -5.57 -18.33
N ILE A 225 8.54 -6.02 -17.10
CA ILE A 225 7.59 -6.18 -16.00
C ILE A 225 8.13 -5.42 -14.78
N GLY A 226 7.27 -4.83 -13.99
CA GLY A 226 7.68 -4.10 -12.78
C GLY A 226 6.52 -3.90 -11.83
N TYR A 227 6.79 -3.41 -10.61
CA TYR A 227 5.76 -3.10 -9.62
C TYR A 227 5.90 -1.68 -9.09
N SER A 228 4.77 -1.02 -8.92
CA SER A 228 4.71 0.34 -8.37
C SER A 228 3.31 0.65 -7.81
N GLY A 229 3.18 1.70 -7.01
CA GLY A 229 1.88 2.18 -6.56
C GLY A 229 0.96 2.55 -7.73
N LEU A 230 -0.33 2.27 -7.57
CA LEU A 230 -1.32 2.47 -8.63
C LEU A 230 -1.40 3.93 -9.10
N GLY A 231 -1.19 4.90 -8.22
CA GLY A 231 -1.16 6.34 -8.55
C GLY A 231 -0.10 6.75 -9.57
N TYR A 232 0.88 5.88 -9.86
CA TYR A 232 1.91 6.15 -10.89
C TYR A 232 1.60 5.58 -12.27
N LYS A 233 0.41 4.97 -12.46
CA LYS A 233 -0.02 4.40 -13.75
C LYS A 233 -0.01 5.46 -14.86
N THR A 234 0.58 5.13 -16.00
CA THR A 234 0.59 5.96 -17.21
C THR A 234 -0.04 5.22 -18.39
N ALA A 235 -0.31 5.93 -19.47
CA ALA A 235 -0.82 5.33 -20.70
C ALA A 235 0.17 4.35 -21.39
N GLY A 236 1.45 4.35 -20.97
CA GLY A 236 2.48 3.46 -21.52
C GLY A 236 2.50 2.07 -20.91
N VAL A 237 1.78 1.86 -19.81
CA VAL A 237 1.72 0.57 -19.10
C VAL A 237 0.30 0.12 -18.86
N LYS A 238 0.10 -1.18 -18.65
CA LYS A 238 -1.12 -1.74 -18.08
C LYS A 238 -0.80 -2.46 -16.77
N ALA A 239 -1.72 -2.40 -15.81
CA ALA A 239 -1.70 -3.21 -14.60
C ALA A 239 -2.29 -4.59 -14.93
N LEU A 240 -1.67 -5.64 -14.43
CA LEU A 240 -2.21 -6.99 -14.51
C LEU A 240 -3.23 -7.22 -13.38
N ALA A 241 -4.27 -7.99 -13.66
CA ALA A 241 -5.07 -8.60 -12.62
C ALA A 241 -4.22 -9.62 -11.84
N VAL A 242 -4.48 -9.78 -10.54
CA VAL A 242 -3.66 -10.66 -9.68
C VAL A 242 -4.54 -11.70 -9.00
N SER A 243 -4.15 -12.98 -9.11
CA SER A 243 -4.71 -14.10 -8.37
C SER A 243 -3.76 -14.60 -7.28
N LEU A 244 -4.26 -15.43 -6.35
CA LEU A 244 -3.41 -16.09 -5.34
C LEU A 244 -2.60 -17.22 -5.96
N GLU A 245 -3.26 -18.15 -6.65
CA GLU A 245 -2.65 -19.30 -7.30
C GLU A 245 -2.95 -19.27 -8.81
N GLU A 246 -2.16 -20.02 -9.59
CA GLU A 246 -2.40 -20.15 -11.02
C GLU A 246 -3.73 -20.87 -11.29
N GLY A 247 -4.61 -20.24 -12.08
CA GLY A 247 -5.95 -20.73 -12.40
C GLY A 247 -7.05 -20.31 -11.44
N ASP A 248 -6.71 -19.60 -10.35
CA ASP A 248 -7.70 -18.93 -9.52
C ASP A 248 -8.25 -17.67 -10.21
N GLU A 249 -9.37 -17.16 -9.71
CA GLU A 249 -9.93 -15.88 -10.14
C GLU A 249 -8.92 -14.75 -9.86
N ALA A 250 -8.60 -13.97 -10.89
CA ALA A 250 -7.71 -12.83 -10.81
C ALA A 250 -8.51 -11.52 -10.65
N PHE A 251 -8.07 -10.67 -9.74
CA PHE A 251 -8.74 -9.42 -9.40
C PHE A 251 -7.96 -8.21 -9.92
N ASP A 252 -8.68 -7.26 -10.50
CA ASP A 252 -8.12 -5.99 -10.94
C ASP A 252 -7.70 -5.10 -9.75
N ALA A 253 -6.65 -4.32 -9.98
CA ALA A 253 -6.23 -3.27 -9.04
C ALA A 253 -7.21 -2.09 -9.08
N ASN A 254 -8.34 -2.21 -8.38
CA ASN A 254 -9.39 -1.21 -8.27
C ASN A 254 -9.85 -1.02 -6.82
N ALA A 255 -10.69 -0.01 -6.56
CA ALA A 255 -11.15 0.32 -5.20
C ALA A 255 -11.97 -0.79 -4.55
N GLU A 256 -12.88 -1.42 -5.32
CA GLU A 256 -13.76 -2.47 -4.82
C GLU A 256 -12.94 -3.66 -4.31
N ASN A 257 -12.06 -4.18 -5.16
CA ASN A 257 -11.23 -5.33 -4.84
C ASN A 257 -10.17 -5.04 -3.75
N ALA A 258 -9.67 -3.80 -3.69
CA ALA A 258 -8.72 -3.39 -2.64
C ALA A 258 -9.40 -3.25 -1.27
N LEU A 259 -10.65 -2.76 -1.24
CA LEU A 259 -11.43 -2.59 0.00
C LEU A 259 -12.04 -3.89 0.51
N SER A 260 -12.50 -4.78 -0.39
CA SER A 260 -12.99 -6.12 -0.03
C SER A 260 -11.88 -7.05 0.45
N GLY A 261 -10.61 -6.78 0.04
CA GLY A 261 -9.46 -7.64 0.30
C GLY A 261 -9.27 -8.74 -0.74
N ASP A 262 -10.02 -8.72 -1.84
CA ASP A 262 -9.92 -9.69 -2.93
C ASP A 262 -8.63 -9.46 -3.76
N TYR A 263 -8.18 -8.19 -3.90
CA TYR A 263 -6.90 -7.89 -4.54
C TYR A 263 -5.73 -8.21 -3.60
N PRO A 264 -4.88 -9.22 -3.90
CA PRO A 264 -3.95 -9.79 -2.91
C PRO A 264 -2.84 -8.87 -2.41
N ILE A 265 -2.49 -7.84 -3.19
CA ILE A 265 -1.39 -6.92 -2.88
C ILE A 265 -1.85 -5.48 -2.62
N ALA A 266 -3.07 -5.34 -2.06
CA ALA A 266 -3.55 -4.07 -1.51
C ALA A 266 -2.93 -3.78 -0.13
N ARG A 267 -2.74 -2.49 0.19
CA ARG A 267 -2.15 -2.05 1.46
C ARG A 267 -2.63 -0.68 1.87
N PHE A 268 -2.57 -0.37 3.15
CA PHE A 268 -2.65 1.00 3.61
C PHE A 268 -1.36 1.78 3.32
N LEU A 269 -1.54 3.06 3.02
CA LEU A 269 -0.49 4.07 3.05
C LEU A 269 -0.54 4.73 4.44
N TYR A 270 0.59 4.65 5.14
CA TYR A 270 0.69 5.11 6.53
C TYR A 270 1.37 6.48 6.60
N LEU A 271 0.88 7.32 7.49
CA LEU A 271 1.58 8.51 7.92
C LEU A 271 1.91 8.36 9.42
N TYR A 272 3.19 8.27 9.74
CA TYR A 272 3.65 8.17 11.12
C TYR A 272 3.88 9.54 11.72
N VAL A 273 3.44 9.71 12.96
CA VAL A 273 3.61 10.94 13.73
C VAL A 273 4.14 10.63 15.13
N ASN A 274 4.92 11.55 15.68
CA ASN A 274 5.27 11.55 17.09
C ASN A 274 4.11 12.19 17.87
N ALA A 275 3.24 11.36 18.42
CA ALA A 275 2.12 11.76 19.27
C ALA A 275 2.23 11.01 20.60
N ASP A 276 2.25 11.74 21.70
CA ASP A 276 2.27 11.18 23.04
C ASP A 276 0.94 10.46 23.33
N PRO A 277 0.94 9.20 23.76
CA PRO A 277 -0.29 8.44 23.99
C PRO A 277 -1.16 8.99 25.12
N GLU A 278 -0.60 9.83 26.03
CA GLU A 278 -1.36 10.46 27.12
C GLU A 278 -2.02 11.76 26.67
N THR A 279 -1.33 12.58 25.85
CA THR A 279 -1.81 13.92 25.45
C THR A 279 -2.28 14.00 24.00
N GLY A 280 -2.01 12.99 23.19
CA GLY A 280 -2.36 12.94 21.77
C GLY A 280 -1.52 13.87 20.90
N LEU A 281 -2.04 14.22 19.74
CA LEU A 281 -1.43 15.17 18.82
C LEU A 281 -1.91 16.59 19.11
N SER A 282 -1.37 17.22 20.14
CA SER A 282 -1.82 18.52 20.66
C SER A 282 -1.29 19.74 19.89
N ASP A 283 -0.27 19.57 19.02
CA ASP A 283 0.26 20.66 18.19
C ASP A 283 -0.75 21.10 17.13
N PRO A 284 -1.19 22.39 17.10
CA PRO A 284 -2.25 22.84 16.21
C PRO A 284 -1.93 22.67 14.72
N LEU A 285 -0.66 22.87 14.33
CA LEU A 285 -0.26 22.72 12.92
C LEU A 285 -0.42 21.27 12.45
N ARG A 286 0.06 20.32 13.26
CA ARG A 286 0.01 18.90 12.90
C ARG A 286 -1.41 18.34 13.03
N SER A 287 -2.16 18.71 14.05
CA SER A 287 -3.53 18.24 14.23
C SER A 287 -4.46 18.75 13.13
N GLU A 288 -4.35 20.01 12.72
CA GLU A 288 -5.13 20.55 11.60
C GLU A 288 -4.74 19.94 10.26
N PHE A 289 -3.46 19.63 10.05
CA PHE A 289 -3.05 18.90 8.84
C PHE A 289 -3.65 17.48 8.77
N VAL A 290 -3.71 16.77 9.90
CA VAL A 290 -4.39 15.46 9.99
C VAL A 290 -5.90 15.60 9.77
N LYS A 291 -6.54 16.64 10.31
CA LYS A 291 -7.96 16.92 10.04
C LYS A 291 -8.23 17.18 8.57
N LEU A 292 -7.36 17.93 7.88
CA LEU A 292 -7.47 18.09 6.43
C LEU A 292 -7.35 16.75 5.71
N ILE A 293 -6.34 15.93 6.03
CA ILE A 293 -6.13 14.62 5.39
C ILE A 293 -7.39 13.75 5.48
N PHE A 294 -8.03 13.68 6.63
CA PHE A 294 -9.24 12.88 6.86
C PHE A 294 -10.57 13.62 6.58
N SER A 295 -10.51 14.75 5.90
CA SER A 295 -11.70 15.44 5.41
C SER A 295 -12.11 14.98 4.01
N LYS A 296 -13.30 15.42 3.55
CA LYS A 296 -13.72 15.22 2.14
C LYS A 296 -12.66 15.75 1.18
N GLN A 297 -12.15 16.96 1.39
CA GLN A 297 -11.12 17.57 0.54
C GLN A 297 -9.82 16.76 0.54
N GLY A 298 -9.35 16.35 1.71
CA GLY A 298 -8.12 15.57 1.82
C GLY A 298 -8.23 14.18 1.18
N GLN A 299 -9.40 13.54 1.24
CA GLN A 299 -9.61 12.23 0.61
C GLN A 299 -9.96 12.36 -0.89
N GLU A 300 -10.47 13.49 -1.36
CA GLU A 300 -10.51 13.81 -2.79
C GLU A 300 -9.09 13.94 -3.39
N VAL A 301 -8.13 14.46 -2.62
CA VAL A 301 -6.71 14.48 -3.00
C VAL A 301 -6.17 13.06 -3.15
N VAL A 302 -6.51 12.13 -2.25
CA VAL A 302 -6.13 10.71 -2.36
C VAL A 302 -6.63 10.11 -3.67
N ALA A 303 -7.92 10.33 -4.00
CA ALA A 303 -8.51 9.84 -5.24
C ALA A 303 -7.88 10.48 -6.49
N LYS A 304 -7.57 11.78 -6.43
CA LYS A 304 -6.91 12.52 -7.52
C LYS A 304 -5.50 12.02 -7.80
N ASP A 305 -4.77 11.59 -6.76
CA ASP A 305 -3.43 10.99 -6.89
C ASP A 305 -3.47 9.52 -7.34
N GLY A 306 -4.68 8.95 -7.55
CA GLY A 306 -4.89 7.59 -8.07
C GLY A 306 -4.83 6.49 -7.01
N TYR A 307 -4.92 6.85 -5.74
CA TYR A 307 -5.12 5.94 -4.61
C TYR A 307 -6.58 5.89 -4.20
N PHE A 308 -6.93 5.04 -3.25
CA PHE A 308 -8.30 4.91 -2.78
C PHE A 308 -8.49 5.54 -1.42
N PRO A 309 -9.54 6.37 -1.26
CA PRO A 309 -9.90 6.97 0.03
C PRO A 309 -10.15 5.91 1.10
N VAL A 310 -9.81 6.26 2.34
CA VAL A 310 -10.13 5.40 3.49
C VAL A 310 -11.60 5.57 3.89
N PRO A 311 -12.26 4.50 4.39
CA PRO A 311 -13.59 4.61 4.99
C PRO A 311 -13.60 5.58 6.19
N ALA A 312 -14.73 6.25 6.44
CA ALA A 312 -14.88 7.15 7.59
C ALA A 312 -14.65 6.45 8.95
N SER A 313 -14.95 5.15 9.05
CA SER A 313 -14.64 4.34 10.23
C SER A 313 -13.14 4.30 10.54
N VAL A 314 -12.29 4.17 9.52
CA VAL A 314 -10.82 4.18 9.66
C VAL A 314 -10.34 5.54 10.13
N ALA A 315 -10.84 6.63 9.54
CA ALA A 315 -10.49 7.99 9.94
C ALA A 315 -10.88 8.25 11.42
N ARG A 316 -12.04 7.77 11.84
CA ARG A 316 -12.54 7.92 13.21
C ARG A 316 -11.66 7.21 14.22
N GLU A 317 -11.28 5.94 13.96
CA GLU A 317 -10.35 5.20 14.82
C GLU A 317 -8.98 5.89 14.94
N ASP A 318 -8.47 6.47 13.85
CA ASP A 318 -7.17 7.16 13.83
C ASP A 318 -7.25 8.50 14.56
N PHE A 319 -8.37 9.23 14.50
CA PHE A 319 -8.61 10.43 15.32
C PHE A 319 -8.69 10.11 16.82
N GLU A 320 -9.41 9.03 17.19
CA GLU A 320 -9.46 8.56 18.58
C GLU A 320 -8.06 8.23 19.11
N THR A 321 -7.25 7.54 18.31
CA THR A 321 -5.87 7.20 18.66
C THR A 321 -5.00 8.45 18.88
N LEU A 322 -5.20 9.48 18.09
CA LEU A 322 -4.49 10.76 18.17
C LEU A 322 -5.10 11.71 19.20
N LYS A 323 -6.23 11.37 19.82
CA LYS A 323 -7.01 12.23 20.73
C LYS A 323 -7.35 13.59 20.09
N ILE A 324 -7.70 13.56 18.80
CA ILE A 324 -8.16 14.74 18.07
C ILE A 324 -9.70 14.72 18.07
N ASP A 325 -10.31 15.75 18.66
CA ASP A 325 -11.76 15.91 18.63
C ASP A 325 -12.22 16.37 17.24
N VAL A 326 -13.14 15.63 16.66
CA VAL A 326 -13.77 15.92 15.37
C VAL A 326 -15.23 15.49 15.43
N ASP A 327 -16.13 16.34 14.99
CA ASP A 327 -17.54 15.97 14.76
C ASP A 327 -17.67 15.27 13.40
N PHE A 328 -18.11 13.99 13.44
CA PHE A 328 -18.40 13.16 12.26
C PHE A 328 -19.90 13.09 12.00
#